data_4faa41b5217359af6c951916f0adfdbd
#
_entry.id   4faa41b5217359af6c951916f0adfdbd
#
_cell.length_a   1.000
_cell.length_b   1.000
_cell.length_c   1.000
_cell.angle_alpha   90.00
_cell.angle_beta   90.00
_cell.angle_gamma   90.00
#
_symmetry.space_group_name_H-M   'P 1'
#
loop_
_entity.id
_entity.type
_entity.pdbx_description
1 polymer ?
#
loop_
_entity_poly.entity_id
_entity_poly.type
_entity_poly.pdbx_seq_one_letter_code
_entity_poly.pdbx_strand_id
1 'polypeptide(L)'
;VSSSPQVRYPDCYGIDMSRMGEFCAFRAAVRLLHKTGRKDILDNVYRLCKEQENAPDSKVENCVKAVYAPFTDQEIADEIATMLTPKDIKAEVAIVYQSVSGLHKAVPDCPGDWYFSGNYPTPGGKRMVNRAFINYYEGNQFMR
;
A
#
# COMPACT_ATOMS: atom_id res chain seq x y z
N VAL A 1 -22.02 -4.60 8.71
CA VAL A 1 -20.56 -4.82 8.60
C VAL A 1 -20.20 -4.82 7.13
N SER A 2 -19.30 -3.95 6.75
CA SER A 2 -18.72 -3.97 5.42
C SER A 2 -17.28 -4.51 5.51
N SER A 3 -16.85 -5.24 4.49
CA SER A 3 -15.49 -5.73 4.38
C SER A 3 -14.94 -5.39 3.00
N SER A 4 -13.63 -5.16 2.94
CA SER A 4 -12.91 -4.96 1.70
C SER A 4 -11.56 -5.68 1.78
N PRO A 5 -10.86 -5.88 0.67
CA PRO A 5 -9.43 -6.16 0.72
C PRO A 5 -8.66 -5.03 1.40
N GLN A 6 -7.41 -5.27 1.77
CA GLN A 6 -6.54 -4.25 2.35
C GLN A 6 -6.33 -3.10 1.36
N VAL A 7 -6.67 -1.88 1.77
CA VAL A 7 -6.36 -0.68 1.00
C VAL A 7 -4.87 -0.39 1.18
N ARG A 8 -4.10 -0.56 0.13
CA ARG A 8 -2.64 -0.48 0.12
C ARG A 8 -2.09 0.71 -0.64
N TYR A 9 -2.86 1.19 -1.62
CA TYR A 9 -2.38 2.19 -2.56
C TYR A 9 -3.31 3.39 -2.60
N PRO A 10 -2.75 4.62 -2.74
CA PRO A 10 -3.54 5.83 -2.79
C PRO A 10 -4.46 5.89 -4.00
N ASP A 11 -5.56 6.59 -3.83
CA ASP A 11 -6.44 6.96 -4.94
C ASP A 11 -5.82 8.11 -5.74
N CYS A 12 -5.71 7.91 -7.04
CA CYS A 12 -5.23 8.96 -7.94
C CYS A 12 -6.27 10.08 -8.19
N TYR A 13 -7.51 9.87 -7.77
CA TYR A 13 -8.62 10.80 -7.98
C TYR A 13 -9.09 11.48 -6.68
N GLY A 14 -8.64 11.01 -5.53
CA GLY A 14 -9.02 11.55 -4.22
C GLY A 14 -8.06 12.64 -3.73
N ILE A 15 -8.61 13.72 -3.19
CA ILE A 15 -7.84 14.90 -2.77
C ILE A 15 -6.91 14.60 -1.59
N ASP A 16 -7.32 13.70 -0.69
CA ASP A 16 -6.57 13.42 0.55
C ASP A 16 -5.96 12.01 0.62
N MET A 17 -6.12 11.21 -0.42
CA MET A 17 -5.67 9.81 -0.45
C MET A 17 -4.23 9.63 -0.94
N SER A 18 -3.47 10.72 -1.12
CA SER A 18 -2.08 10.66 -1.59
C SER A 18 -1.04 10.52 -0.46
N ARG A 19 -1.49 10.46 0.79
CA ARG A 19 -0.61 10.34 1.96
C ARG A 19 -0.38 8.87 2.30
N MET A 20 0.61 8.28 1.67
CA MET A 20 0.91 6.85 1.83
C MET A 20 1.10 6.43 3.30
N GLY A 21 1.74 7.26 4.10
CA GLY A 21 1.99 6.99 5.52
C GLY A 21 0.74 6.94 6.41
N GLU A 22 -0.43 7.30 5.92
CA GLU A 22 -1.70 7.19 6.66
C GLU A 22 -2.38 5.84 6.47
N PHE A 23 -2.01 5.07 5.44
CA PHE A 23 -2.57 3.74 5.21
C PHE A 23 -2.07 2.73 6.25
N CYS A 24 -2.99 2.08 6.97
CA CYS A 24 -2.64 1.06 7.96
C CYS A 24 -1.83 -0.07 7.36
N ALA A 25 -2.20 -0.55 6.17
CA ALA A 25 -1.48 -1.63 5.49
C ALA A 25 -0.05 -1.22 5.11
N PHE A 26 0.15 0.02 4.65
CA PHE A 26 1.49 0.53 4.36
C PHE A 26 2.34 0.65 5.63
N ARG A 27 1.80 1.24 6.67
CA ARG A 27 2.49 1.34 7.97
C ARG A 27 2.86 -0.03 8.53
N ALA A 28 1.96 -1.00 8.43
CA ALA A 28 2.23 -2.38 8.85
C ALA A 28 3.35 -3.01 8.03
N ALA A 29 3.32 -2.89 6.71
CA ALA A 29 4.37 -3.40 5.84
C ALA A 29 5.74 -2.78 6.15
N VAL A 30 5.81 -1.46 6.34
CA VAL A 30 7.05 -0.76 6.74
C VAL A 30 7.56 -1.28 8.09
N ARG A 31 6.69 -1.45 9.08
CA ARG A 31 7.07 -2.02 10.39
C ARG A 31 7.61 -3.44 10.24
N LEU A 32 6.98 -4.27 9.44
CA LEU A 32 7.45 -5.63 9.17
C LEU A 32 8.81 -5.64 8.47
N LEU A 33 9.06 -4.75 7.51
CA LEU A 33 10.37 -4.59 6.88
C LEU A 33 11.46 -4.24 7.91
N HIS A 34 11.17 -3.33 8.84
CA HIS A 34 12.08 -3.01 9.94
C HIS A 34 12.31 -4.21 10.87
N LYS A 35 11.25 -4.89 11.30
CA LYS A 35 11.34 -6.07 12.20
C LYS A 35 12.13 -7.22 11.58
N THR A 36 12.05 -7.39 10.26
CA THR A 36 12.72 -8.48 9.54
C THR A 36 14.09 -8.10 8.97
N GLY A 37 14.58 -6.90 9.26
CA GLY A 37 15.88 -6.42 8.77
C GLY A 37 15.95 -6.14 7.27
N ARG A 38 14.80 -5.91 6.62
CA ARG A 38 14.68 -5.67 5.16
C ARG A 38 14.43 -4.20 4.81
N LYS A 39 14.98 -3.29 5.59
CA LYS A 39 14.85 -1.85 5.36
C LYS A 39 15.41 -1.42 3.99
N ASP A 40 16.40 -2.12 3.47
CA ASP A 40 16.99 -1.91 2.15
C ASP A 40 15.96 -1.93 1.01
N ILE A 41 14.84 -2.64 1.19
CA ILE A 41 13.72 -2.63 0.23
C ILE A 41 13.14 -1.22 0.07
N LEU A 42 12.99 -0.47 1.16
CA LEU A 42 12.48 0.92 1.10
C LEU A 42 13.43 1.83 0.32
N ASP A 43 14.74 1.69 0.56
CA ASP A 43 15.78 2.46 -0.13
C ASP A 43 15.79 2.13 -1.63
N ASN A 44 15.65 0.85 -1.98
CA ASN A 44 15.59 0.41 -3.37
C ASN A 44 14.31 0.89 -4.08
N VAL A 45 13.16 0.81 -3.41
CA VAL A 45 11.89 1.31 -3.96
C VAL A 45 11.97 2.82 -4.19
N TYR A 46 12.57 3.57 -3.27
CA TYR A 46 12.78 5.02 -3.45
C TYR A 46 13.61 5.31 -4.70
N ARG A 47 14.74 4.64 -4.87
CA ARG A 47 15.59 4.77 -6.06
C ARG A 47 14.81 4.47 -7.35
N LEU A 48 14.08 3.35 -7.37
CA LEU A 48 13.26 2.96 -8.52
C LEU A 48 12.16 3.97 -8.83
N CYS A 49 11.47 4.48 -7.80
CA CYS A 49 10.45 5.52 -7.98
C CYS A 49 11.04 6.80 -8.58
N LYS A 50 12.23 7.21 -8.14
CA LYS A 50 12.93 8.39 -8.71
C LYS A 50 13.33 8.15 -10.16
N GLU A 51 13.82 6.98 -10.53
CA GLU A 51 14.14 6.62 -11.92
C GLU A 51 12.89 6.66 -12.81
N GLN A 52 11.73 6.28 -12.27
CA GLN A 52 10.45 6.27 -12.99
C GLN A 52 9.84 7.67 -13.21
N GLU A 53 10.32 8.72 -12.52
CA GLU A 53 9.78 10.08 -12.68
C GLU A 53 9.85 10.56 -14.14
N ASN A 54 10.91 10.20 -14.85
CA ASN A 54 11.16 10.59 -16.25
C ASN A 54 10.98 9.44 -17.25
N ALA A 55 10.48 8.29 -16.81
CA ALA A 55 10.26 7.16 -17.71
C ALA A 55 9.11 7.46 -18.70
N PRO A 56 9.18 6.98 -19.96
CA PRO A 56 8.06 7.09 -20.88
C PRO A 56 6.85 6.32 -20.36
N ASP A 57 5.64 6.79 -20.67
CA ASP A 57 4.37 6.23 -20.17
C ASP A 57 4.25 4.72 -20.35
N SER A 58 4.74 4.19 -21.46
CA SER A 58 4.73 2.76 -21.76
C SER A 58 5.60 1.90 -20.83
N LYS A 59 6.51 2.52 -20.07
CA LYS A 59 7.47 1.84 -19.19
C LYS A 59 7.27 2.15 -17.70
N VAL A 60 6.28 2.99 -17.37
CA VAL A 60 6.00 3.32 -15.97
C VAL A 60 5.39 2.12 -15.26
N GLU A 61 5.99 1.75 -14.12
CA GLU A 61 5.53 0.67 -13.25
C GLU A 61 5.25 1.17 -11.83
N ASN A 62 4.36 0.47 -11.12
CA ASN A 62 4.14 0.71 -9.71
C ASN A 62 5.25 0.03 -8.89
N CYS A 63 6.29 0.79 -8.55
CA CYS A 63 7.43 0.28 -7.79
C CYS A 63 7.08 -0.03 -6.33
N VAL A 64 6.01 0.56 -5.80
CA VAL A 64 5.60 0.42 -4.39
C VAL A 64 5.10 -0.98 -4.07
N LYS A 65 4.72 -1.78 -5.06
CA LYS A 65 4.38 -3.19 -4.85
C LYS A 65 5.47 -3.97 -4.13
N ALA A 66 6.74 -3.62 -4.33
CA ALA A 66 7.86 -4.28 -3.70
C ALA A 66 7.87 -4.13 -2.16
N VAL A 67 7.22 -3.11 -1.61
CA VAL A 67 7.09 -2.93 -0.15
C VAL A 67 6.26 -4.04 0.48
N TYR A 68 5.26 -4.53 -0.24
CA TYR A 68 4.33 -5.57 0.25
C TYR A 68 4.77 -7.00 -0.14
N ALA A 69 5.57 -7.12 -1.19
CA ALA A 69 5.92 -8.41 -1.78
C ALA A 69 6.51 -9.46 -0.81
N PRO A 70 7.29 -9.08 0.23
CA PRO A 70 7.83 -10.06 1.17
C PRO A 70 6.81 -10.69 2.11
N PHE A 71 5.59 -10.15 2.20
CA PHE A 71 4.61 -10.51 3.22
C PHE A 71 3.31 -11.01 2.62
N THR A 72 2.67 -11.95 3.32
CA THR A 72 1.31 -12.38 3.03
C THR A 72 0.29 -11.35 3.52
N ASP A 73 -0.92 -11.41 2.98
CA ASP A 73 -2.05 -10.58 3.44
C ASP A 73 -2.31 -10.77 4.94
N GLN A 74 -2.17 -12.01 5.43
CA GLN A 74 -2.38 -12.32 6.84
C GLN A 74 -1.31 -11.70 7.74
N GLU A 75 -0.04 -11.76 7.36
CA GLU A 75 1.04 -11.11 8.12
C GLU A 75 0.82 -9.60 8.25
N ILE A 76 0.37 -8.95 7.18
CA ILE A 76 0.04 -7.52 7.21
C ILE A 76 -1.19 -7.27 8.10
N ALA A 77 -2.23 -8.09 8.01
CA ALA A 77 -3.43 -7.97 8.86
C ALA A 77 -3.09 -8.13 10.35
N ASP A 78 -2.24 -9.09 10.69
CA ASP A 78 -1.79 -9.34 12.07
C ASP A 78 -0.98 -8.17 12.61
N GLU A 79 -0.11 -7.59 11.80
CA GLU A 79 0.63 -6.39 12.19
C GLU A 79 -0.28 -5.17 12.36
N ILE A 80 -1.31 -5.00 11.52
CA ILE A 80 -2.33 -3.96 11.70
C ILE A 80 -3.06 -4.16 13.04
N ALA A 81 -3.47 -5.39 13.34
CA ALA A 81 -4.11 -5.72 14.63
C ALA A 81 -3.20 -5.34 15.81
N THR A 82 -1.92 -5.66 15.72
CA THR A 82 -0.91 -5.28 16.72
C THR A 82 -0.81 -3.77 16.88
N MET A 83 -0.81 -3.02 15.77
CA MET A 83 -0.71 -1.55 15.80
C MET A 83 -1.94 -0.89 16.43
N LEU A 84 -3.13 -1.46 16.23
CA LEU A 84 -4.40 -0.90 16.67
C LEU A 84 -4.82 -1.38 18.06
N THR A 85 -4.15 -2.38 18.62
CA THR A 85 -4.47 -2.91 19.96
C THR A 85 -3.81 -2.04 21.03
N PRO A 86 -4.59 -1.34 21.88
CA PRO A 86 -4.05 -0.62 23.04
C PRO A 86 -3.38 -1.56 24.04
N LYS A 87 -2.35 -1.07 24.72
CA LYS A 87 -1.53 -1.89 25.63
C LYS A 87 -2.29 -2.41 26.86
N ASP A 88 -3.37 -1.76 27.23
CA ASP A 88 -4.20 -2.06 28.41
C ASP A 88 -5.40 -2.94 28.11
N ILE A 89 -5.64 -3.27 26.85
CA ILE A 89 -6.73 -4.18 26.46
C ILE A 89 -6.29 -5.63 26.65
N LYS A 90 -7.14 -6.40 27.34
CA LYS A 90 -6.98 -7.86 27.56
C LYS A 90 -7.63 -8.72 26.48
N ALA A 91 -8.51 -8.12 25.66
CA ALA A 91 -9.18 -8.83 24.59
C ALA A 91 -8.22 -9.08 23.43
N GLU A 92 -8.34 -10.24 22.79
CA GLU A 92 -7.66 -10.54 21.54
C GLU A 92 -8.32 -9.73 20.41
N VAL A 93 -7.50 -9.04 19.62
CA VAL A 93 -7.96 -8.27 18.46
C VAL A 93 -7.45 -8.95 17.19
N ALA A 94 -8.39 -9.34 16.33
CA ALA A 94 -8.09 -9.88 15.01
C ALA A 94 -8.75 -9.02 13.94
N ILE A 95 -8.06 -8.84 12.80
CA ILE A 95 -8.59 -8.14 11.64
C ILE A 95 -8.71 -9.12 10.49
N VAL A 96 -9.91 -9.19 9.93
CA VAL A 96 -10.23 -10.08 8.82
C VAL A 96 -10.59 -9.23 7.60
N TYR A 97 -9.81 -9.36 6.54
CA TYR A 97 -10.05 -8.71 5.26
C TYR A 97 -10.68 -9.67 4.26
N GLN A 98 -11.43 -9.12 3.31
CA GLN A 98 -11.82 -9.86 2.12
C GLN A 98 -10.58 -10.10 1.25
N SER A 99 -10.51 -11.25 0.57
CA SER A 99 -9.48 -11.46 -0.45
C SER A 99 -9.82 -10.71 -1.75
N VAL A 100 -8.80 -10.33 -2.52
CA VAL A 100 -9.01 -9.74 -3.85
C VAL A 100 -9.75 -10.72 -4.78
N SER A 101 -9.45 -12.01 -4.70
CA SER A 101 -10.16 -13.05 -5.45
C SER A 101 -11.64 -13.17 -5.05
N GLY A 102 -11.94 -13.00 -3.76
CA GLY A 102 -13.32 -12.94 -3.25
C GLY A 102 -14.08 -11.72 -3.78
N LEU A 103 -13.41 -10.56 -3.83
CA LEU A 103 -13.97 -9.36 -4.42
C LEU A 103 -14.36 -9.57 -5.89
N HIS A 104 -13.46 -10.16 -6.69
CA HIS A 104 -13.72 -10.43 -8.10
C HIS A 104 -14.88 -11.41 -8.32
N LYS A 105 -15.06 -12.38 -7.40
CA LYS A 105 -16.22 -13.29 -7.44
C LYS A 105 -17.53 -12.57 -7.10
N ALA A 106 -17.49 -11.63 -6.16
CA ALA A 106 -18.68 -10.89 -5.73
C ALA A 106 -19.14 -9.85 -6.77
N VAL A 107 -18.19 -9.22 -7.47
CA VAL A 107 -18.45 -8.17 -8.48
C VAL A 107 -17.63 -8.43 -9.75
N PRO A 108 -17.98 -9.46 -10.52
CA PRO A 108 -17.15 -9.93 -11.64
C PRO A 108 -17.03 -8.90 -12.77
N ASP A 109 -18.02 -8.03 -12.94
CA ASP A 109 -18.05 -7.02 -13.99
C ASP A 109 -17.34 -5.70 -13.62
N CYS A 110 -16.71 -5.64 -12.44
CA CYS A 110 -16.08 -4.44 -11.92
C CYS A 110 -14.55 -4.61 -11.86
N PRO A 111 -13.79 -4.08 -12.83
CA PRO A 111 -12.33 -4.30 -12.90
C PRO A 111 -11.50 -3.47 -11.90
N GLY A 112 -12.14 -2.57 -11.14
CA GLY A 112 -11.48 -1.57 -10.30
C GLY A 112 -10.94 -2.14 -8.99
N ASP A 113 -9.77 -2.77 -9.01
CA ASP A 113 -9.12 -3.34 -7.82
C ASP A 113 -7.78 -2.69 -7.44
N TRP A 114 -7.37 -1.63 -8.14
CA TRP A 114 -6.01 -1.06 -8.02
C TRP A 114 -5.66 -0.52 -6.64
N TYR A 115 -6.63 -0.12 -5.82
CA TYR A 115 -6.40 0.27 -4.41
C TYR A 115 -5.86 -0.89 -3.57
N PHE A 116 -6.18 -2.12 -3.96
CA PHE A 116 -5.81 -3.34 -3.26
C PHE A 116 -4.64 -4.06 -3.93
N SER A 117 -4.69 -4.19 -5.25
CA SER A 117 -3.70 -4.92 -6.05
C SER A 117 -2.50 -4.08 -6.49
N GLY A 118 -2.67 -2.76 -6.58
CA GLY A 118 -1.70 -1.85 -7.17
C GLY A 118 -1.61 -1.91 -8.69
N ASN A 119 -2.55 -2.58 -9.35
CA ASN A 119 -2.60 -2.73 -10.81
C ASN A 119 -3.31 -1.53 -11.45
N TYR A 120 -2.73 -0.35 -11.34
CA TYR A 120 -3.30 0.85 -11.95
C TYR A 120 -3.38 0.72 -13.47
N PRO A 121 -4.55 1.05 -14.05
CA PRO A 121 -4.77 0.90 -15.49
C PRO A 121 -4.07 1.95 -16.34
N THR A 122 -3.63 3.06 -15.72
CA THR A 122 -3.02 4.20 -16.42
C THR A 122 -1.61 4.50 -15.93
N PRO A 123 -0.74 5.02 -16.78
CA PRO A 123 0.58 5.53 -16.37
C PRO A 123 0.48 6.61 -15.29
N GLY A 124 -0.54 7.48 -15.37
CA GLY A 124 -0.79 8.54 -14.40
C GLY A 124 -1.04 8.00 -12.99
N GLY A 125 -1.84 6.94 -12.87
CA GLY A 125 -2.07 6.26 -11.59
C GLY A 125 -0.80 5.67 -10.99
N LYS A 126 0.00 5.00 -11.81
CA LYS A 126 1.31 4.45 -11.40
C LYS A 126 2.27 5.55 -10.92
N ARG A 127 2.35 6.68 -11.65
CA ARG A 127 3.16 7.84 -11.26
C ARG A 127 2.71 8.43 -9.93
N MET A 128 1.39 8.55 -9.72
CA MET A 128 0.82 9.08 -8.48
C MET A 128 1.25 8.25 -7.28
N VAL A 129 1.18 6.94 -7.38
CA VAL A 129 1.60 6.02 -6.31
C VAL A 129 3.09 6.14 -6.03
N ASN A 130 3.92 6.15 -7.08
CA ASN A 130 5.37 6.33 -6.93
C ASN A 130 5.71 7.68 -6.28
N ARG A 131 5.01 8.75 -6.68
CA ARG A 131 5.19 10.09 -6.09
C ARG A 131 4.76 10.12 -4.63
N ALA A 132 3.64 9.48 -4.28
CA ALA A 132 3.19 9.39 -2.88
C ALA A 132 4.23 8.68 -2.00
N PHE A 133 4.88 7.65 -2.53
CA PHE A 133 5.98 6.97 -1.82
C PHE A 133 7.21 7.87 -1.68
N ILE A 134 7.62 8.58 -2.73
CA ILE A 134 8.73 9.53 -2.67
C ILE A 134 8.46 10.57 -1.58
N ASN A 135 7.27 11.18 -1.58
CA ASN A 135 6.89 12.17 -0.57
C ASN A 135 6.94 11.59 0.85
N TYR A 136 6.50 10.35 1.03
CA TYR A 136 6.62 9.65 2.31
C TYR A 136 8.08 9.48 2.72
N TYR A 137 8.92 8.97 1.84
CA TYR A 137 10.33 8.67 2.11
C TYR A 137 11.13 9.93 2.43
N GLU A 138 10.86 11.02 1.73
CA GLU A 138 11.51 12.33 1.93
C GLU A 138 10.92 13.12 3.12
N GLY A 139 9.90 12.59 3.80
CA GLY A 139 9.21 13.30 4.89
C GLY A 139 8.27 14.42 4.45
N ASN A 140 7.94 14.49 3.16
CA ASN A 140 7.16 15.56 2.54
C ASN A 140 5.67 15.19 2.38
N GLN A 141 5.11 14.39 3.30
CA GLN A 141 3.75 13.86 3.19
C GLN A 141 2.65 14.93 3.13
N PHE A 142 2.94 16.15 3.56
CA PHE A 142 1.99 17.27 3.56
C PHE A 142 2.15 18.19 2.35
N MET A 143 3.12 17.96 1.50
CA MET A 143 3.30 18.70 0.25
C MET A 143 2.49 18.05 -0.87
N ARG A 144 1.62 18.82 -1.49
CA ARG A 144 0.80 18.42 -2.64
C ARG A 144 1.59 18.54 -3.93
#